data_ced7559bfb0d77cd72678ad4573c8a30
#
_entry.id   ced7559bfb0d77cd72678ad4573c8a30
#
_cell.length_a   1.000
_cell.length_b   1.000
_cell.length_c   1.000
_cell.angle_alpha   90.00
_cell.angle_beta   90.00
_cell.angle_gamma   90.00
#
_symmetry.space_group_name_H-M   'P 1'
#
loop_
_entity.id
_entity.type
_entity.pdbx_description
1 polymer ?
#
loop_
_entity_poly.entity_id
_entity_poly.type
_entity_poly.pdbx_seq_one_letter_code
_entity_poly.pdbx_strand_id
1 'polypeptide(L)'
;MSMKKPVLALSLLAMASATQAQTAARPDQAAFRELYKELVETNTSYSGKGCTKASEQLATRLKAAGFSGTDVQVLEAPGHPGEGSLVAILPGTSKSLKPMLLLGHIDVVEARREDWTRDPYTLIEEGGYFYARGTADDKAMSAIWADSLIRFKQQGYKPKRTIKMALTCGEESNGVALNGAQWLAEKRPELISAAFALNEGGGGRIEKDGTRSMLAIQVGEKATRTFTLETTNPGGHSSVPRPDNAIADLARAVTAVQGIRFPVMLNDTTRAFFAQMAPTRPKPVQDMVARLLANEKDEEAATALSAEPVLNSTMRTTCVTTMLNAGHAPNALPQRARATVNCRIVPGMSAEQTQQGIEQAIANPAVKVSLETPFRPMAVQPPMDPNLIGPMKELAAKMFPGVPIVPTMVTGATDATYTGLIGIPTYGVPGLFGDVDGNGAHGLNERIRVQSVYEGRDYLHLLVQKLSSR
;
A
#
# COMPACT_ATOMS: atom_id res chain seq x y z
N MET A 1 28.11 51.10 61.35
CA MET A 1 27.01 50.44 60.61
C MET A 1 27.37 50.42 59.14
N SER A 2 27.89 49.32 58.63
CA SER A 2 28.34 49.14 57.23
C SER A 2 27.35 48.29 56.49
N MET A 3 26.65 48.85 55.56
CA MET A 3 25.74 48.14 54.66
C MET A 3 26.49 47.48 53.53
N LYS A 4 26.54 46.14 53.49
CA LYS A 4 27.04 45.38 52.34
C LYS A 4 25.90 45.21 51.31
N LYS A 5 26.12 45.65 50.08
CA LYS A 5 25.22 45.35 48.92
C LYS A 5 25.51 43.97 48.39
N PRO A 6 24.49 43.18 48.01
CA PRO A 6 24.71 41.91 47.29
C PRO A 6 24.95 42.15 45.85
N VAL A 7 25.98 41.51 45.29
CA VAL A 7 26.28 41.43 43.85
C VAL A 7 25.45 40.27 43.28
N LEU A 8 24.55 40.63 42.31
CA LEU A 8 23.75 39.68 41.56
C LEU A 8 24.60 39.15 40.40
N ALA A 9 25.02 37.91 40.45
CA ALA A 9 25.71 37.24 39.35
C ALA A 9 24.64 36.73 38.33
N LEU A 10 24.61 37.35 37.13
CA LEU A 10 23.78 36.94 36.01
C LEU A 10 24.52 35.78 35.30
N SER A 11 24.02 34.55 35.48
CA SER A 11 24.50 33.37 34.71
C SER A 11 23.82 33.36 33.33
N LEU A 12 24.56 33.72 32.28
CA LEU A 12 24.15 33.50 30.91
C LEU A 12 24.24 32.01 30.59
N LEU A 13 23.10 31.33 30.53
CA LEU A 13 23.02 30.02 29.86
C LEU A 13 23.11 30.21 28.35
N ALA A 14 24.24 29.89 27.77
CA ALA A 14 24.39 29.74 26.34
C ALA A 14 23.64 28.46 25.88
N MET A 15 22.46 28.61 25.28
CA MET A 15 21.82 27.53 24.54
C MET A 15 22.65 27.28 23.28
N ALA A 16 23.46 26.23 23.30
CA ALA A 16 24.10 25.69 22.11
C ALA A 16 23.01 25.06 21.24
N SER A 17 22.56 25.80 20.22
CA SER A 17 21.77 25.21 19.13
C SER A 17 22.69 24.25 18.39
N ALA A 18 22.48 22.93 18.60
CA ALA A 18 23.09 21.91 17.79
C ALA A 18 22.50 22.00 16.37
N THR A 19 23.11 22.82 15.52
CA THR A 19 22.93 22.71 14.07
C THR A 19 23.44 21.33 13.67
N GLN A 20 22.50 20.40 13.41
CA GLN A 20 22.85 19.16 12.72
C GLN A 20 23.49 19.57 11.39
N ALA A 21 24.81 19.38 11.30
CA ALA A 21 25.53 19.55 10.04
C ALA A 21 24.90 18.57 9.04
N GLN A 22 24.20 19.11 8.05
CA GLN A 22 23.70 18.35 6.92
C GLN A 22 24.94 17.80 6.21
N THR A 23 25.22 16.51 6.42
CA THR A 23 26.32 15.84 5.70
C THR A 23 26.05 16.02 4.21
N ALA A 24 27.03 16.54 3.47
CA ALA A 24 26.90 16.74 2.03
C ALA A 24 26.43 15.43 1.38
N ALA A 25 25.36 15.51 0.56
CA ALA A 25 24.80 14.35 -0.10
C ALA A 25 25.89 13.65 -0.92
N ARG A 26 25.97 12.33 -0.83
CA ARG A 26 26.87 11.54 -1.68
C ARG A 26 26.52 11.82 -3.15
N PRO A 27 27.51 11.84 -4.08
CA PRO A 27 27.23 12.10 -5.50
C PRO A 27 26.16 11.19 -6.11
N ASP A 28 26.11 9.93 -5.69
CA ASP A 28 25.09 8.98 -6.12
C ASP A 28 23.69 9.27 -5.55
N GLN A 29 23.61 9.89 -4.38
CA GLN A 29 22.34 10.38 -3.80
C GLN A 29 21.83 11.62 -4.56
N ALA A 30 22.72 12.50 -5.00
CA ALA A 30 22.34 13.65 -5.79
C ALA A 30 21.72 13.22 -7.15
N ALA A 31 22.36 12.28 -7.85
CA ALA A 31 21.83 11.73 -9.10
C ALA A 31 20.45 11.06 -8.91
N PHE A 32 20.28 10.30 -7.83
CA PHE A 32 18.98 9.72 -7.46
C PHE A 32 17.94 10.79 -7.18
N ARG A 33 18.30 11.86 -6.45
CA ARG A 33 17.38 12.95 -6.13
C ARG A 33 16.83 13.62 -7.40
N GLU A 34 17.67 13.82 -8.41
CA GLU A 34 17.24 14.38 -9.69
C GLU A 34 16.30 13.41 -10.46
N LEU A 35 16.56 12.11 -10.43
CA LEU A 35 15.67 11.10 -11.00
C LEU A 35 14.33 11.10 -10.29
N TYR A 36 14.35 11.08 -8.95
CA TYR A 36 13.14 11.06 -8.13
C TYR A 36 12.33 12.35 -8.31
N LYS A 37 12.99 13.51 -8.34
CA LYS A 37 12.35 14.80 -8.61
C LYS A 37 11.64 14.82 -9.97
N GLU A 38 12.31 14.39 -11.02
CA GLU A 38 11.73 14.33 -12.36
C GLU A 38 10.46 13.43 -12.40
N LEU A 39 10.52 12.28 -11.75
CA LEU A 39 9.38 11.36 -11.66
C LEU A 39 8.24 11.96 -10.86
N VAL A 40 8.51 12.56 -9.69
CA VAL A 40 7.49 13.16 -8.81
C VAL A 40 6.82 14.36 -9.49
N GLU A 41 7.59 15.23 -10.17
CA GLU A 41 7.08 16.44 -10.82
C GLU A 41 6.35 16.18 -12.13
N THR A 42 6.39 14.95 -12.66
CA THR A 42 5.53 14.54 -13.76
C THR A 42 4.16 14.15 -13.20
N ASN A 43 3.11 14.91 -13.54
CA ASN A 43 1.75 14.61 -13.11
C ASN A 43 1.23 13.35 -13.82
N THR A 44 1.19 12.25 -13.09
CA THR A 44 0.76 10.92 -13.53
C THR A 44 -0.59 10.52 -12.96
N SER A 45 -1.39 11.49 -12.46
CA SER A 45 -2.78 11.24 -12.13
C SER A 45 -3.58 10.90 -13.39
N TYR A 46 -4.75 10.30 -13.22
CA TYR A 46 -5.61 9.94 -14.35
C TYR A 46 -5.93 11.13 -15.26
N SER A 47 -6.21 12.30 -14.70
CA SER A 47 -6.44 13.52 -15.47
C SER A 47 -5.16 14.09 -16.09
N GLY A 48 -4.00 13.89 -15.47
CA GLY A 48 -2.70 14.36 -15.92
C GLY A 48 -2.12 13.56 -17.10
N LYS A 49 -2.49 12.29 -17.22
CA LYS A 49 -2.04 11.36 -18.28
C LYS A 49 -0.52 11.34 -18.52
N GLY A 50 0.24 11.49 -17.45
CA GLY A 50 1.69 11.65 -17.54
C GLY A 50 2.49 10.34 -17.47
N CYS A 51 1.86 9.17 -17.38
CA CYS A 51 2.58 7.90 -17.20
C CYS A 51 3.54 7.59 -18.37
N THR A 52 3.09 7.77 -19.62
CA THR A 52 3.96 7.55 -20.78
C THR A 52 5.17 8.47 -20.73
N LYS A 53 4.97 9.76 -20.44
CA LYS A 53 6.07 10.73 -20.29
C LYS A 53 7.03 10.32 -19.18
N ALA A 54 6.53 9.94 -18.00
CA ALA A 54 7.36 9.48 -16.89
C ALA A 54 8.16 8.22 -17.25
N SER A 55 7.52 7.26 -17.93
CA SER A 55 8.16 6.06 -18.45
C SER A 55 9.28 6.36 -19.46
N GLU A 56 9.06 7.30 -20.38
CA GLU A 56 10.06 7.74 -21.37
C GLU A 56 11.24 8.45 -20.71
N GLN A 57 11.01 9.28 -19.69
CA GLN A 57 12.07 9.94 -18.92
C GLN A 57 12.97 8.90 -18.23
N LEU A 58 12.37 7.92 -17.54
CA LEU A 58 13.12 6.83 -16.90
C LEU A 58 13.82 5.94 -17.92
N ALA A 59 13.18 5.63 -19.05
CA ALA A 59 13.79 4.87 -20.15
C ALA A 59 15.03 5.60 -20.71
N THR A 60 14.97 6.91 -20.85
CA THR A 60 16.10 7.75 -21.29
C THR A 60 17.28 7.62 -20.33
N ARG A 61 17.05 7.69 -19.02
CA ARG A 61 18.08 7.51 -17.99
C ARG A 61 18.68 6.12 -17.98
N LEU A 62 17.87 5.08 -18.15
CA LEU A 62 18.33 3.68 -18.24
C LEU A 62 19.23 3.48 -19.50
N LYS A 63 18.79 4.01 -20.64
CA LYS A 63 19.58 3.95 -21.88
C LYS A 63 20.91 4.71 -21.75
N ALA A 64 20.90 5.90 -21.10
CA ALA A 64 22.12 6.64 -20.82
C ALA A 64 23.08 5.88 -19.87
N ALA A 65 22.58 5.01 -19.00
CA ALA A 65 23.37 4.14 -18.15
C ALA A 65 23.93 2.91 -18.91
N GLY A 66 23.56 2.71 -20.19
CA GLY A 66 24.08 1.66 -21.06
C GLY A 66 23.15 0.46 -21.23
N PHE A 67 21.86 0.56 -20.92
CA PHE A 67 20.86 -0.44 -21.33
C PHE A 67 20.64 -0.36 -22.84
N SER A 68 20.47 -1.53 -23.51
CA SER A 68 20.11 -1.57 -24.92
C SER A 68 18.66 -1.15 -25.15
N GLY A 69 18.33 -0.74 -26.37
CA GLY A 69 16.94 -0.40 -26.72
C GLY A 69 15.97 -1.60 -26.63
N THR A 70 16.45 -2.82 -26.73
CA THR A 70 15.65 -4.05 -26.56
C THR A 70 15.41 -4.41 -25.10
N ASP A 71 16.30 -3.97 -24.21
CA ASP A 71 16.20 -4.22 -22.77
C ASP A 71 15.31 -3.22 -22.04
N VAL A 72 14.91 -2.12 -22.70
CA VAL A 72 14.07 -1.04 -22.12
C VAL A 72 12.93 -0.71 -23.08
N GLN A 73 11.71 -0.95 -22.63
CA GLN A 73 10.51 -0.77 -23.44
C GLN A 73 9.48 0.10 -22.68
N VAL A 74 8.97 1.12 -23.34
CA VAL A 74 7.77 1.85 -22.92
C VAL A 74 6.59 1.28 -23.69
N LEU A 75 5.55 0.89 -23.00
CA LEU A 75 4.44 0.11 -23.54
C LEU A 75 3.12 0.79 -23.19
N GLU A 76 2.38 1.20 -24.19
CA GLU A 76 0.98 1.64 -24.06
C GLU A 76 0.05 0.54 -24.55
N ALA A 77 -1.02 0.31 -23.79
CA ALA A 77 -2.09 -0.56 -24.27
C ALA A 77 -2.88 0.12 -25.39
N PRO A 78 -3.34 -0.62 -26.41
CA PRO A 78 -4.15 -0.04 -27.49
C PRO A 78 -5.39 0.69 -26.95
N GLY A 79 -5.57 1.94 -27.36
CA GLY A 79 -6.68 2.78 -26.92
C GLY A 79 -6.48 3.52 -25.59
N HIS A 80 -5.31 3.41 -24.97
CA HIS A 80 -4.99 4.06 -23.70
C HIS A 80 -3.76 4.98 -23.78
N PRO A 81 -3.82 6.05 -24.60
CA PRO A 81 -2.70 6.96 -24.74
C PRO A 81 -2.42 7.71 -23.44
N GLY A 82 -1.12 7.89 -23.13
CA GLY A 82 -0.67 8.55 -21.91
C GLY A 82 -0.62 7.63 -20.68
N GLU A 83 -1.05 6.38 -20.78
CA GLU A 83 -1.08 5.38 -19.70
C GLU A 83 0.05 4.35 -19.84
N GLY A 84 1.21 4.75 -20.40
CA GLY A 84 2.33 3.85 -20.69
C GLY A 84 3.05 3.37 -19.45
N SER A 85 3.37 2.08 -19.45
CA SER A 85 4.21 1.40 -18.45
C SER A 85 5.64 1.22 -18.95
N LEU A 86 6.61 1.17 -18.04
CA LEU A 86 8.02 0.92 -18.36
C LEU A 86 8.42 -0.49 -17.96
N VAL A 87 9.02 -1.23 -18.89
CA VAL A 87 9.69 -2.52 -18.58
C VAL A 87 11.17 -2.40 -18.89
N ALA A 88 12.02 -2.84 -17.96
CA ALA A 88 13.47 -2.92 -18.15
C ALA A 88 14.01 -4.27 -17.69
N ILE A 89 15.01 -4.80 -18.39
CA ILE A 89 15.59 -6.12 -18.15
C ILE A 89 17.11 -6.02 -18.02
N LEU A 90 17.65 -6.46 -16.89
CA LEU A 90 19.08 -6.67 -16.69
C LEU A 90 19.35 -8.18 -16.76
N PRO A 91 19.94 -8.68 -17.87
CA PRO A 91 20.16 -10.11 -18.06
C PRO A 91 21.06 -10.73 -16.99
N GLY A 92 20.66 -11.90 -16.48
CA GLY A 92 21.47 -12.72 -15.59
C GLY A 92 22.41 -13.66 -16.35
N THR A 93 23.42 -14.15 -15.64
CA THR A 93 24.40 -15.12 -16.20
C THR A 93 23.86 -16.53 -16.23
N SER A 94 22.92 -16.90 -15.37
CA SER A 94 22.29 -18.23 -15.35
C SER A 94 21.15 -18.32 -16.35
N LYS A 95 21.15 -19.40 -17.13
CA LYS A 95 20.06 -19.73 -18.07
C LYS A 95 18.96 -20.57 -17.43
N SER A 96 19.22 -21.16 -16.25
CA SER A 96 18.29 -22.07 -15.58
C SER A 96 17.45 -21.36 -14.48
N LEU A 97 17.95 -20.26 -13.93
CA LEU A 97 17.22 -19.51 -12.90
C LEU A 97 16.14 -18.65 -13.54
N LYS A 98 14.89 -18.82 -13.07
CA LYS A 98 13.81 -17.90 -13.44
C LYS A 98 14.13 -16.48 -12.96
N PRO A 99 13.76 -15.43 -13.69
CA PRO A 99 13.98 -14.05 -13.30
C PRO A 99 13.38 -13.69 -11.94
N MET A 100 13.78 -12.57 -11.35
CA MET A 100 13.04 -11.84 -10.33
C MET A 100 12.41 -10.59 -10.97
N LEU A 101 11.28 -10.14 -10.41
CA LEU A 101 10.58 -8.94 -10.86
C LEU A 101 10.64 -7.86 -9.76
N LEU A 102 11.02 -6.66 -10.13
CA LEU A 102 10.82 -5.43 -9.37
C LEU A 102 9.56 -4.77 -9.91
N LEU A 103 8.53 -4.69 -9.11
CA LEU A 103 7.24 -4.12 -9.46
C LEU A 103 7.03 -2.83 -8.68
N GLY A 104 6.38 -1.86 -9.26
CA GLY A 104 5.95 -0.62 -8.64
C GLY A 104 5.05 0.13 -9.59
N HIS A 105 4.26 1.07 -9.10
CA HIS A 105 3.44 1.92 -9.95
C HIS A 105 3.96 3.36 -9.99
N ILE A 106 3.67 4.05 -11.08
CA ILE A 106 4.09 5.44 -11.29
C ILE A 106 2.92 6.41 -11.36
N ASP A 107 1.71 5.91 -11.50
CA ASP A 107 0.50 6.72 -11.39
C ASP A 107 0.23 7.13 -9.94
N VAL A 108 -0.61 8.13 -9.77
CA VAL A 108 -0.98 8.68 -8.48
C VAL A 108 -2.44 9.08 -8.48
N VAL A 109 -3.09 9.07 -7.31
CA VAL A 109 -4.44 9.63 -7.17
C VAL A 109 -4.44 11.13 -7.43
N GLU A 110 -5.60 11.67 -7.80
CA GLU A 110 -5.78 13.11 -8.07
C GLU A 110 -5.37 13.98 -6.87
N ALA A 111 -4.78 15.12 -7.16
CA ALA A 111 -4.48 16.15 -6.18
C ALA A 111 -4.86 17.54 -6.74
N ARG A 112 -5.79 18.20 -6.07
CA ARG A 112 -6.24 19.54 -6.43
C ARG A 112 -5.37 20.58 -5.76
N ARG A 113 -4.80 21.51 -6.54
CA ARG A 113 -3.89 22.54 -6.03
C ARG A 113 -4.50 23.36 -4.91
N GLU A 114 -5.78 23.67 -5.01
CA GLU A 114 -6.52 24.48 -4.04
C GLU A 114 -6.66 23.83 -2.66
N ASP A 115 -6.60 22.51 -2.58
CA ASP A 115 -6.73 21.77 -1.32
C ASP A 115 -5.37 21.61 -0.61
N TRP A 116 -4.26 21.85 -1.32
CA TRP A 116 -2.91 21.63 -0.79
C TRP A 116 -2.25 22.94 -0.34
N THR A 117 -1.52 22.88 0.76
CA THR A 117 -0.71 24.03 1.23
C THR A 117 0.53 24.26 0.35
N ARG A 118 0.99 23.21 -0.36
CA ARG A 118 2.10 23.21 -1.32
C ARG A 118 1.62 22.77 -2.69
N ASP A 119 2.38 23.04 -3.74
CA ASP A 119 2.09 22.47 -5.06
C ASP A 119 2.23 20.95 -5.02
N PRO A 120 1.16 20.17 -5.34
CA PRO A 120 1.21 18.72 -5.25
C PRO A 120 2.13 18.06 -6.28
N TYR A 121 2.53 18.77 -7.33
CA TYR A 121 3.39 18.23 -8.39
C TYR A 121 4.76 18.95 -8.47
N THR A 122 5.20 19.53 -7.38
CA THR A 122 6.55 20.08 -7.20
C THR A 122 7.18 19.40 -5.98
N LEU A 123 8.37 18.80 -6.17
CA LEU A 123 9.09 18.15 -5.06
C LEU A 123 9.69 19.20 -4.13
N ILE A 124 9.08 19.38 -2.98
CA ILE A 124 9.51 20.34 -1.95
C ILE A 124 10.19 19.57 -0.82
N GLU A 125 11.44 19.97 -0.51
CA GLU A 125 12.18 19.47 0.65
C GLU A 125 12.06 20.47 1.79
N GLU A 126 11.38 20.11 2.88
CA GLU A 126 11.15 20.99 4.02
C GLU A 126 11.05 20.18 5.32
N GLY A 127 11.70 20.66 6.38
CA GLY A 127 11.63 20.04 7.70
C GLY A 127 12.09 18.58 7.76
N GLY A 128 12.96 18.15 6.83
CA GLY A 128 13.44 16.78 6.73
C GLY A 128 12.50 15.82 5.98
N TYR A 129 11.52 16.38 5.28
CA TYR A 129 10.57 15.62 4.44
C TYR A 129 10.63 16.08 2.99
N PHE A 130 10.35 15.15 2.09
CA PHE A 130 9.91 15.41 0.74
C PHE A 130 8.39 15.48 0.71
N TYR A 131 7.84 16.58 0.16
CA TYR A 131 6.41 16.79 -0.02
C TYR A 131 6.09 16.84 -1.50
N ALA A 132 5.20 16.01 -1.97
CA ALA A 132 4.43 16.10 -3.20
C ALA A 132 3.51 14.87 -3.29
N ARG A 133 2.56 14.86 -4.22
CA ARG A 133 1.75 13.69 -4.54
C ARG A 133 2.64 12.59 -5.15
N GLY A 134 2.55 11.36 -4.60
CA GLY A 134 3.36 10.21 -5.02
C GLY A 134 4.74 10.13 -4.37
N THR A 135 5.08 11.03 -3.44
CA THR A 135 6.38 10.93 -2.73
C THR A 135 6.50 9.67 -1.90
N ALA A 136 5.41 9.13 -1.41
CA ALA A 136 5.40 7.89 -0.64
C ALA A 136 4.72 6.75 -1.40
N ASP A 137 3.71 7.05 -2.20
CA ASP A 137 2.83 6.10 -2.88
C ASP A 137 2.77 6.38 -4.39
N ASP A 138 3.53 5.67 -5.24
CA ASP A 138 4.64 4.75 -4.97
C ASP A 138 5.94 5.17 -5.70
N LYS A 139 6.05 6.47 -6.08
CA LYS A 139 7.17 6.96 -6.88
C LYS A 139 8.51 6.84 -6.17
N ALA A 140 8.55 6.79 -4.81
CA ALA A 140 9.78 6.56 -4.09
C ALA A 140 10.37 5.18 -4.42
N MET A 141 9.57 4.11 -4.33
CA MET A 141 10.04 2.76 -4.64
C MET A 141 10.32 2.61 -6.13
N SER A 142 9.45 3.14 -6.99
CA SER A 142 9.64 3.14 -8.45
C SER A 142 10.96 3.81 -8.86
N ALA A 143 11.29 4.96 -8.26
CA ALA A 143 12.58 5.64 -8.46
C ALA A 143 13.76 4.80 -7.96
N ILE A 144 13.62 4.13 -6.81
CA ILE A 144 14.66 3.26 -6.24
C ILE A 144 14.91 2.05 -7.14
N TRP A 145 13.88 1.47 -7.72
CA TRP A 145 14.03 0.35 -8.67
C TRP A 145 14.81 0.79 -9.92
N ALA A 146 14.44 1.93 -10.51
CA ALA A 146 15.14 2.48 -11.68
C ALA A 146 16.61 2.84 -11.35
N ASP A 147 16.85 3.52 -10.23
CA ASP A 147 18.20 3.86 -9.74
C ASP A 147 19.05 2.61 -9.48
N SER A 148 18.45 1.56 -8.91
CA SER A 148 19.14 0.30 -8.65
C SER A 148 19.63 -0.35 -9.94
N LEU A 149 18.80 -0.39 -10.98
CA LEU A 149 19.20 -0.90 -12.29
C LEU A 149 20.30 -0.04 -12.94
N ILE A 150 20.18 1.28 -12.88
CA ILE A 150 21.19 2.24 -13.36
C ILE A 150 22.54 1.98 -12.66
N ARG A 151 22.54 1.89 -11.33
CA ARG A 151 23.75 1.60 -10.54
C ARG A 151 24.36 0.25 -10.89
N PHE A 152 23.56 -0.81 -11.00
CA PHE A 152 24.06 -2.13 -11.39
C PHE A 152 24.75 -2.08 -12.76
N LYS A 153 24.17 -1.39 -13.71
CA LYS A 153 24.75 -1.27 -15.06
C LYS A 153 26.07 -0.48 -15.04
N GLN A 154 26.09 0.66 -14.34
CA GLN A 154 27.29 1.50 -14.22
C GLN A 154 28.42 0.81 -13.46
N GLN A 155 28.10 -0.03 -12.47
CA GLN A 155 29.07 -0.81 -11.69
C GLN A 155 29.54 -2.07 -12.41
N GLY A 156 29.00 -2.38 -13.59
CA GLY A 156 29.31 -3.62 -14.32
C GLY A 156 28.83 -4.87 -13.59
N TYR A 157 27.82 -4.75 -12.69
CA TYR A 157 27.27 -5.88 -11.95
C TYR A 157 26.61 -6.89 -12.88
N LYS A 158 26.98 -8.14 -12.72
CA LYS A 158 26.43 -9.27 -13.48
C LYS A 158 25.63 -10.16 -12.54
N PRO A 159 24.31 -9.98 -12.44
CA PRO A 159 23.48 -10.81 -11.59
C PRO A 159 23.52 -12.27 -12.07
N LYS A 160 23.39 -13.23 -11.16
CA LYS A 160 23.22 -14.63 -11.53
C LYS A 160 21.82 -14.86 -12.11
N ARG A 161 20.80 -14.29 -11.45
CA ARG A 161 19.39 -14.30 -11.85
C ARG A 161 19.07 -13.03 -12.64
N THR A 162 18.38 -13.14 -13.77
CA THR A 162 17.86 -11.96 -14.50
C THR A 162 16.98 -11.11 -13.59
N ILE A 163 17.19 -9.81 -13.64
CA ILE A 163 16.35 -8.82 -12.95
C ILE A 163 15.46 -8.18 -14.00
N LYS A 164 14.16 -8.27 -13.82
CA LYS A 164 13.16 -7.53 -14.58
C LYS A 164 12.61 -6.41 -13.69
N MET A 165 12.26 -5.30 -14.28
CA MET A 165 11.54 -4.19 -13.63
C MET A 165 10.33 -3.86 -14.47
N ALA A 166 9.18 -3.72 -13.82
CA ALA A 166 7.96 -3.18 -14.42
C ALA A 166 7.45 -2.04 -13.54
N LEU A 167 7.40 -0.84 -14.12
CA LEU A 167 6.79 0.32 -13.50
C LEU A 167 5.50 0.60 -14.23
N THR A 168 4.38 0.36 -13.56
CA THR A 168 3.05 0.30 -14.16
C THR A 168 2.28 1.59 -13.97
N CYS A 169 1.25 1.78 -14.79
CA CYS A 169 0.28 2.87 -14.67
C CYS A 169 -1.10 2.29 -14.38
N GLY A 170 -1.93 2.98 -13.60
CA GLY A 170 -3.32 2.64 -13.39
C GLY A 170 -3.58 1.76 -12.15
N GLU A 171 -2.62 1.61 -11.24
CA GLU A 171 -2.82 0.94 -9.95
C GLU A 171 -3.91 1.66 -9.14
N GLU A 172 -3.83 2.98 -9.08
CA GLU A 172 -4.67 3.88 -8.29
C GLU A 172 -6.02 4.21 -8.95
N SER A 173 -6.24 3.76 -10.17
CA SER A 173 -7.38 4.20 -10.98
C SER A 173 -8.73 3.60 -10.57
N ASN A 174 -8.75 2.58 -9.72
CA ASN A 174 -9.96 1.87 -9.28
C ASN A 174 -10.92 1.47 -10.43
N GLY A 175 -10.35 1.10 -11.59
CA GLY A 175 -11.11 0.67 -12.78
C GLY A 175 -11.53 1.80 -13.71
N VAL A 176 -11.16 3.05 -13.46
CA VAL A 176 -11.39 4.18 -14.40
C VAL A 176 -10.39 4.16 -15.54
N ALA A 177 -9.11 3.84 -15.24
CA ALA A 177 -8.07 3.58 -16.24
C ALA A 177 -7.76 2.08 -16.33
N LEU A 178 -7.04 1.69 -17.38
CA LEU A 178 -6.50 0.35 -17.51
C LEU A 178 -5.37 0.17 -16.51
N ASN A 179 -5.41 -0.89 -15.68
CA ASN A 179 -4.28 -1.24 -14.84
C ASN A 179 -3.16 -1.89 -15.68
N GLY A 180 -1.97 -1.28 -15.66
CA GLY A 180 -0.83 -1.71 -16.47
C GLY A 180 -0.28 -3.07 -16.07
N ALA A 181 -0.30 -3.44 -14.77
CA ALA A 181 0.12 -4.76 -14.32
C ALA A 181 -0.85 -5.85 -14.79
N GLN A 182 -2.16 -5.58 -14.77
CA GLN A 182 -3.17 -6.46 -15.36
C GLN A 182 -2.90 -6.67 -16.84
N TRP A 183 -2.73 -5.58 -17.59
CA TRP A 183 -2.50 -5.66 -19.02
C TRP A 183 -1.23 -6.41 -19.38
N LEU A 184 -0.13 -6.19 -18.64
CA LEU A 184 1.12 -6.93 -18.81
C LEU A 184 0.93 -8.43 -18.49
N ALA A 185 0.22 -8.76 -17.42
CA ALA A 185 -0.05 -10.14 -17.03
C ALA A 185 -0.89 -10.88 -18.08
N GLU A 186 -1.87 -10.21 -18.69
CA GLU A 186 -2.79 -10.81 -19.66
C GLU A 186 -2.24 -10.84 -21.09
N LYS A 187 -1.52 -9.80 -21.52
CA LYS A 187 -1.13 -9.60 -22.93
C LYS A 187 0.37 -9.73 -23.19
N ARG A 188 1.20 -9.51 -22.18
CA ARG A 188 2.67 -9.54 -22.32
C ARG A 188 3.35 -10.25 -21.12
N PRO A 189 2.83 -11.43 -20.71
CA PRO A 189 3.37 -12.14 -19.54
C PRO A 189 4.86 -12.47 -19.66
N GLU A 190 5.39 -12.62 -20.86
CA GLU A 190 6.81 -12.87 -21.09
C GLU A 190 7.71 -11.74 -20.57
N LEU A 191 7.22 -10.53 -20.54
CA LEU A 191 7.98 -9.38 -20.04
C LEU A 191 8.10 -9.36 -18.52
N ILE A 192 7.10 -9.86 -17.81
CA ILE A 192 7.05 -9.81 -16.34
C ILE A 192 7.20 -11.19 -15.67
N SER A 193 7.15 -12.30 -16.42
CA SER A 193 7.29 -13.64 -15.83
C SER A 193 8.55 -13.77 -14.98
N ALA A 194 8.39 -14.27 -13.75
CA ALA A 194 9.43 -14.33 -12.74
C ALA A 194 9.21 -15.50 -11.77
N ALA A 195 10.23 -15.83 -10.96
CA ALA A 195 10.10 -16.76 -9.86
C ALA A 195 9.35 -16.13 -8.67
N PHE A 196 9.53 -14.82 -8.48
CA PHE A 196 8.89 -13.98 -7.47
C PHE A 196 9.00 -12.51 -7.87
N ALA A 197 8.15 -11.69 -7.25
CA ALA A 197 8.21 -10.24 -7.39
C ALA A 197 8.42 -9.55 -6.03
N LEU A 198 9.12 -8.42 -6.07
CA LEU A 198 9.21 -7.45 -4.99
C LEU A 198 8.39 -6.23 -5.37
N ASN A 199 7.50 -5.81 -4.49
CA ASN A 199 6.51 -4.76 -4.73
C ASN A 199 6.40 -3.82 -3.51
N GLU A 200 5.58 -2.81 -3.62
CA GLU A 200 5.12 -1.98 -2.52
C GLU A 200 4.36 -2.78 -1.43
N GLY A 201 3.92 -2.08 -0.37
CA GLY A 201 3.05 -2.61 0.68
C GLY A 201 3.78 -3.10 1.92
N GLY A 202 5.08 -3.36 1.85
CA GLY A 202 5.95 -3.45 3.02
C GLY A 202 6.34 -2.05 3.51
N GLY A 203 6.97 -1.94 4.67
CA GLY A 203 7.45 -0.64 5.14
C GLY A 203 7.82 -0.63 6.60
N GLY A 204 8.41 0.47 7.03
CA GLY A 204 8.77 0.70 8.41
C GLY A 204 7.87 1.74 9.09
N ARG A 205 7.87 1.73 10.42
CA ARG A 205 7.12 2.66 11.24
C ARG A 205 8.05 3.43 12.17
N ILE A 206 7.90 4.75 12.18
CA ILE A 206 8.59 5.66 13.09
C ILE A 206 7.55 6.23 14.06
N GLU A 207 7.76 6.05 15.35
CA GLU A 207 6.93 6.59 16.41
C GLU A 207 7.17 8.11 16.59
N LYS A 208 6.31 8.78 17.37
CA LYS A 208 6.40 10.24 17.58
C LYS A 208 7.71 10.70 18.22
N ASP A 209 8.36 9.83 18.98
CA ASP A 209 9.67 10.08 19.61
C ASP A 209 10.86 9.81 18.65
N GLY A 210 10.58 9.42 17.41
CA GLY A 210 11.60 9.07 16.41
C GLY A 210 12.06 7.61 16.46
N THR A 211 11.55 6.80 17.37
CA THR A 211 11.90 5.38 17.48
C THR A 211 11.34 4.59 16.30
N ARG A 212 12.15 3.73 15.70
CA ARG A 212 11.71 2.77 14.68
C ARG A 212 11.13 1.54 15.36
N SER A 213 9.83 1.37 15.30
CA SER A 213 9.11 0.34 16.04
C SER A 213 8.93 -0.98 15.28
N MET A 214 8.93 -0.95 13.95
CA MET A 214 8.65 -2.13 13.15
C MET A 214 9.12 -1.95 11.69
N LEU A 215 9.49 -3.07 11.06
CA LEU A 215 9.57 -3.24 9.61
C LEU A 215 8.61 -4.35 9.19
N ALA A 216 7.68 -4.04 8.30
CA ALA A 216 6.73 -4.99 7.75
C ALA A 216 7.22 -5.58 6.43
N ILE A 217 7.08 -6.89 6.28
CA ILE A 217 7.12 -7.57 4.97
C ILE A 217 5.69 -7.95 4.65
N GLN A 218 5.13 -7.42 3.56
CA GLN A 218 3.81 -7.85 3.12
C GLN A 218 3.91 -9.24 2.49
N VAL A 219 3.18 -10.18 3.09
CA VAL A 219 3.03 -11.56 2.60
C VAL A 219 1.54 -11.85 2.49
N GLY A 220 0.91 -11.17 1.54
CA GLY A 220 -0.51 -11.27 1.26
C GLY A 220 -1.29 -9.98 1.47
N GLU A 221 -2.48 -9.97 0.90
CA GLU A 221 -3.40 -8.84 0.91
C GLU A 221 -4.85 -9.33 0.91
N LYS A 222 -5.77 -8.47 1.35
CA LYS A 222 -7.19 -8.73 1.26
C LYS A 222 -7.73 -8.34 -0.11
N ALA A 223 -8.73 -9.07 -0.58
CA ALA A 223 -9.46 -8.67 -1.77
C ALA A 223 -10.52 -7.61 -1.44
N THR A 224 -10.62 -6.59 -2.28
CA THR A 224 -11.67 -5.58 -2.18
C THR A 224 -12.89 -6.04 -2.98
N ARG A 225 -14.08 -5.96 -2.36
CA ARG A 225 -15.38 -6.17 -3.02
C ARG A 225 -16.35 -5.12 -2.57
N THR A 226 -17.09 -4.60 -3.52
CA THR A 226 -18.15 -3.63 -3.27
C THR A 226 -19.50 -4.30 -3.53
N PHE A 227 -20.40 -4.17 -2.57
CA PHE A 227 -21.77 -4.65 -2.68
C PHE A 227 -22.72 -3.46 -2.63
N THR A 228 -23.78 -3.53 -3.42
CA THR A 228 -24.93 -2.62 -3.33
C THR A 228 -26.04 -3.31 -2.54
N LEU A 229 -26.56 -2.62 -1.52
CA LEU A 229 -27.83 -2.93 -0.90
C LEU A 229 -28.89 -2.06 -1.54
N GLU A 230 -29.96 -2.64 -2.04
CA GLU A 230 -31.05 -1.89 -2.65
C GLU A 230 -32.39 -2.36 -2.11
N THR A 231 -33.25 -1.39 -1.75
CA THR A 231 -34.64 -1.61 -1.40
C THR A 231 -35.54 -0.79 -2.33
N THR A 232 -36.67 -1.33 -2.69
CA THR A 232 -37.67 -0.65 -3.53
C THR A 232 -39.04 -0.67 -2.88
N ASN A 233 -39.87 0.31 -3.20
CA ASN A 233 -41.21 0.47 -2.68
C ASN A 233 -42.09 1.14 -3.76
N PRO A 234 -43.39 0.87 -3.87
CA PRO A 234 -44.25 1.57 -4.82
C PRO A 234 -44.30 3.10 -4.62
N GLY A 235 -43.91 3.58 -3.45
CA GLY A 235 -44.03 5.01 -3.09
C GLY A 235 -45.45 5.39 -2.67
N GLY A 236 -45.73 6.69 -2.72
CA GLY A 236 -47.02 7.26 -2.35
C GLY A 236 -46.90 8.64 -1.74
N HIS A 237 -48.01 9.23 -1.39
CA HIS A 237 -48.03 10.54 -0.68
C HIS A 237 -47.68 10.37 0.80
N SER A 238 -46.79 11.18 1.34
CA SER A 238 -46.28 11.04 2.70
C SER A 238 -47.36 11.21 3.80
N SER A 239 -48.47 11.88 3.49
CA SER A 239 -49.60 11.98 4.41
C SER A 239 -50.38 10.70 4.62
N VAL A 240 -50.11 9.66 3.81
CA VAL A 240 -50.72 8.33 3.92
C VAL A 240 -49.57 7.34 4.15
N PRO A 241 -49.10 7.18 5.40
CA PRO A 241 -47.97 6.35 5.73
C PRO A 241 -48.28 4.87 5.45
N ARG A 242 -47.27 4.16 4.91
CA ARG A 242 -47.32 2.71 4.67
C ARG A 242 -46.49 1.99 5.73
N PRO A 243 -46.85 0.74 6.06
CA PRO A 243 -46.03 -0.07 6.98
C PRO A 243 -44.67 -0.45 6.39
N ASP A 244 -44.55 -0.52 5.05
CA ASP A 244 -43.32 -0.78 4.29
C ASP A 244 -42.70 0.54 3.82
N ASN A 245 -41.41 0.71 4.03
CA ASN A 245 -40.69 1.96 3.65
C ASN A 245 -39.25 1.62 3.27
N ALA A 246 -38.88 1.94 2.03
CA ALA A 246 -37.56 1.63 1.51
C ALA A 246 -36.40 2.20 2.34
N ILE A 247 -36.54 3.42 2.88
CA ILE A 247 -35.53 4.01 3.76
C ILE A 247 -35.41 3.23 5.07
N ALA A 248 -36.55 2.88 5.69
CA ALA A 248 -36.55 2.15 6.95
C ALA A 248 -35.96 0.74 6.81
N ASP A 249 -36.27 0.05 5.71
CA ASP A 249 -35.68 -1.26 5.40
C ASP A 249 -34.17 -1.18 5.17
N LEU A 250 -33.72 -0.19 4.39
CA LEU A 250 -32.30 0.03 4.15
C LEU A 250 -31.57 0.41 5.45
N ALA A 251 -32.13 1.26 6.30
CA ALA A 251 -31.51 1.66 7.55
C ALA A 251 -31.27 0.47 8.48
N ARG A 252 -32.25 -0.46 8.59
CA ARG A 252 -32.07 -1.71 9.32
C ARG A 252 -30.96 -2.58 8.71
N ALA A 253 -30.92 -2.69 7.38
CA ALA A 253 -29.88 -3.44 6.69
C ALA A 253 -28.48 -2.86 6.93
N VAL A 254 -28.31 -1.54 6.86
CA VAL A 254 -27.04 -0.86 7.15
C VAL A 254 -26.59 -1.10 8.59
N THR A 255 -27.52 -1.04 9.55
CA THR A 255 -27.23 -1.35 10.96
C THR A 255 -26.81 -2.82 11.13
N ALA A 256 -27.49 -3.74 10.44
CA ALA A 256 -27.13 -5.15 10.46
C ALA A 256 -25.71 -5.39 9.91
N VAL A 257 -25.36 -4.76 8.78
CA VAL A 257 -24.02 -4.86 8.19
C VAL A 257 -22.94 -4.39 9.18
N GLN A 258 -23.17 -3.29 9.90
CA GLN A 258 -22.22 -2.80 10.90
C GLN A 258 -22.03 -3.80 12.05
N GLY A 259 -23.04 -4.60 12.34
CA GLY A 259 -22.98 -5.65 13.37
C GLY A 259 -22.31 -6.95 12.94
N ILE A 260 -22.02 -7.13 11.65
CA ILE A 260 -21.47 -8.40 11.15
C ILE A 260 -20.12 -8.71 11.82
N ARG A 261 -19.99 -9.97 12.25
CA ARG A 261 -18.72 -10.57 12.69
C ARG A 261 -18.48 -11.82 11.87
N PHE A 262 -17.71 -11.67 10.77
CA PHE A 262 -17.23 -12.83 10.03
C PHE A 262 -16.33 -13.70 10.91
N PRO A 263 -16.25 -15.00 10.66
CA PRO A 263 -15.41 -15.90 11.45
C PRO A 263 -13.93 -15.46 11.37
N VAL A 264 -13.17 -15.78 12.41
CA VAL A 264 -11.72 -15.66 12.39
C VAL A 264 -11.17 -16.65 11.36
N MET A 265 -10.27 -16.18 10.51
CA MET A 265 -9.57 -16.98 9.51
C MET A 265 -8.10 -16.55 9.48
N LEU A 266 -7.27 -17.24 10.25
CA LEU A 266 -5.84 -17.00 10.27
C LEU A 266 -5.13 -17.86 9.22
N ASN A 267 -4.17 -17.27 8.54
CA ASN A 267 -3.20 -17.96 7.69
C ASN A 267 -1.79 -17.87 8.31
N ASP A 268 -0.79 -18.49 7.68
CA ASP A 268 0.59 -18.50 8.20
C ASP A 268 1.13 -17.08 8.45
N THR A 269 0.82 -16.13 7.56
CA THR A 269 1.24 -14.74 7.69
C THR A 269 0.61 -14.06 8.91
N THR A 270 -0.70 -14.18 9.06
CA THR A 270 -1.41 -13.52 10.18
C THR A 270 -1.10 -14.20 11.51
N ARG A 271 -0.89 -15.52 11.54
CA ARG A 271 -0.38 -16.22 12.73
C ARG A 271 1.00 -15.71 13.12
N ALA A 272 1.91 -15.58 12.15
CA ALA A 272 3.25 -15.04 12.40
C ALA A 272 3.20 -13.57 12.85
N PHE A 273 2.31 -12.76 12.26
CA PHE A 273 2.06 -11.39 12.70
C PHE A 273 1.66 -11.34 14.18
N PHE A 274 0.62 -12.07 14.57
CA PHE A 274 0.16 -12.08 15.97
C PHE A 274 1.24 -12.57 16.92
N ALA A 275 1.94 -13.65 16.60
CA ALA A 275 3.01 -14.19 17.41
C ALA A 275 4.18 -13.20 17.63
N GLN A 276 4.57 -12.47 16.58
CA GLN A 276 5.70 -11.52 16.65
C GLN A 276 5.31 -10.17 17.24
N MET A 277 4.04 -9.76 17.08
CA MET A 277 3.51 -8.52 17.65
C MET A 277 3.25 -8.66 19.16
N ALA A 278 2.78 -9.80 19.63
CA ALA A 278 2.35 -10.00 21.02
C ALA A 278 3.36 -9.53 22.06
N PRO A 279 4.68 -9.85 21.99
CA PRO A 279 5.65 -9.41 22.99
C PRO A 279 5.77 -7.89 23.15
N THR A 280 5.32 -7.11 22.19
CA THR A 280 5.35 -5.64 22.24
C THR A 280 4.10 -5.04 22.89
N ARG A 281 3.14 -5.87 23.31
CA ARG A 281 1.85 -5.46 23.84
C ARG A 281 1.73 -5.69 25.35
N PRO A 282 0.78 -5.02 26.02
CA PRO A 282 0.48 -5.29 27.42
C PRO A 282 0.10 -6.77 27.66
N LYS A 283 0.41 -7.30 28.84
CA LYS A 283 0.20 -8.71 29.20
C LYS A 283 -1.22 -9.24 28.89
N PRO A 284 -2.32 -8.50 29.16
CA PRO A 284 -3.66 -8.99 28.81
C PRO A 284 -3.85 -9.25 27.31
N VAL A 285 -3.26 -8.39 26.44
CA VAL A 285 -3.32 -8.59 24.98
C VAL A 285 -2.48 -9.80 24.56
N GLN A 286 -1.29 -9.99 25.17
CA GLN A 286 -0.46 -11.19 24.93
C GLN A 286 -1.23 -12.47 25.23
N ASP A 287 -1.97 -12.51 26.34
CA ASP A 287 -2.74 -13.68 26.77
C ASP A 287 -3.90 -13.99 25.77
N MET A 288 -4.59 -12.94 25.30
CA MET A 288 -5.65 -13.11 24.29
C MET A 288 -5.07 -13.58 22.95
N VAL A 289 -3.91 -13.06 22.53
CA VAL A 289 -3.23 -13.54 21.33
C VAL A 289 -2.83 -15.01 21.47
N ALA A 290 -2.26 -15.42 22.61
CA ALA A 290 -1.90 -16.82 22.85
C ALA A 290 -3.10 -17.75 22.77
N ARG A 291 -4.25 -17.36 23.34
CA ARG A 291 -5.52 -18.11 23.27
C ARG A 291 -6.03 -18.21 21.84
N LEU A 292 -6.04 -17.09 21.10
CA LEU A 292 -6.49 -17.08 19.71
C LEU A 292 -5.63 -17.97 18.80
N LEU A 293 -4.29 -17.91 18.96
CA LEU A 293 -3.36 -18.75 18.20
C LEU A 293 -3.51 -20.25 18.51
N ALA A 294 -3.86 -20.58 19.76
CA ALA A 294 -4.15 -21.96 20.18
C ALA A 294 -5.52 -22.45 19.67
N ASN A 295 -6.50 -21.57 19.61
CA ASN A 295 -7.87 -21.89 19.18
C ASN A 295 -8.51 -20.68 18.47
N GLU A 296 -8.61 -20.70 17.14
CA GLU A 296 -9.22 -19.63 16.35
C GLU A 296 -10.72 -19.43 16.65
N LYS A 297 -11.38 -20.40 17.26
CA LYS A 297 -12.79 -20.35 17.67
C LYS A 297 -12.98 -19.79 19.09
N ASP A 298 -11.92 -19.28 19.72
CA ASP A 298 -12.00 -18.63 21.03
C ASP A 298 -12.67 -17.24 20.86
N GLU A 299 -13.99 -17.21 21.02
CA GLU A 299 -14.81 -15.99 20.82
C GLU A 299 -14.47 -14.88 21.82
N GLU A 300 -14.06 -15.22 23.05
CA GLU A 300 -13.66 -14.22 24.04
C GLU A 300 -12.36 -13.54 23.62
N ALA A 301 -11.35 -14.33 23.22
CA ALA A 301 -10.09 -13.81 22.73
C ALA A 301 -10.28 -12.98 21.45
N ALA A 302 -11.06 -13.48 20.51
CA ALA A 302 -11.36 -12.77 19.26
C ALA A 302 -12.11 -11.45 19.51
N THR A 303 -13.06 -11.43 20.45
CA THR A 303 -13.82 -10.22 20.81
C THR A 303 -12.92 -9.19 21.49
N ALA A 304 -12.10 -9.61 22.44
CA ALA A 304 -11.14 -8.72 23.13
C ALA A 304 -10.16 -8.07 22.14
N LEU A 305 -9.57 -8.86 21.22
CA LEU A 305 -8.65 -8.36 20.22
C LEU A 305 -9.35 -7.48 19.16
N SER A 306 -10.64 -7.68 18.91
CA SER A 306 -11.43 -6.86 17.96
C SER A 306 -11.67 -5.43 18.44
N ALA A 307 -11.39 -5.10 19.69
CA ALA A 307 -11.41 -3.74 20.20
C ALA A 307 -10.37 -2.84 19.51
N GLU A 308 -9.29 -3.42 18.99
CA GLU A 308 -8.33 -2.71 18.12
C GLU A 308 -8.70 -2.94 16.64
N PRO A 309 -9.07 -1.88 15.88
CA PRO A 309 -9.52 -2.02 14.48
C PRO A 309 -8.52 -2.75 13.57
N VAL A 310 -7.22 -2.53 13.77
CA VAL A 310 -6.15 -3.18 13.00
C VAL A 310 -6.13 -4.69 13.28
N LEU A 311 -6.22 -5.11 14.55
CA LEU A 311 -6.23 -6.52 14.91
C LEU A 311 -7.51 -7.20 14.40
N ASN A 312 -8.67 -6.53 14.54
CA ASN A 312 -9.94 -7.03 13.99
C ASN A 312 -9.84 -7.25 12.47
N SER A 313 -9.33 -6.27 11.73
CA SER A 313 -9.21 -6.37 10.28
C SER A 313 -8.16 -7.40 9.84
N THR A 314 -7.16 -7.70 10.66
CA THR A 314 -6.16 -8.75 10.36
C THR A 314 -6.72 -10.16 10.56
N MET A 315 -7.68 -10.34 11.48
CA MET A 315 -8.22 -11.67 11.83
C MET A 315 -9.28 -12.17 10.86
N ARG A 316 -10.03 -11.29 10.20
CA ARG A 316 -11.26 -11.68 9.50
C ARG A 316 -11.64 -10.75 8.34
N THR A 317 -12.57 -11.19 7.51
CA THR A 317 -13.26 -10.31 6.55
C THR A 317 -14.00 -9.21 7.29
N THR A 318 -13.95 -7.99 6.75
CA THR A 318 -14.62 -6.82 7.30
C THR A 318 -15.40 -6.09 6.22
N CYS A 319 -16.61 -5.62 6.53
CA CYS A 319 -17.47 -4.87 5.64
C CYS A 319 -17.89 -3.56 6.30
N VAL A 320 -17.90 -2.46 5.54
CA VAL A 320 -18.30 -1.13 6.01
C VAL A 320 -19.24 -0.50 4.99
N THR A 321 -20.34 0.08 5.46
CA THR A 321 -21.17 0.93 4.60
C THR A 321 -20.47 2.26 4.38
N THR A 322 -20.24 2.61 3.11
CA THR A 322 -19.47 3.81 2.72
C THR A 322 -20.31 4.90 2.07
N MET A 323 -21.45 4.55 1.46
CA MET A 323 -22.33 5.49 0.78
C MET A 323 -23.80 5.13 1.04
N LEU A 324 -24.67 6.15 1.07
CA LEU A 324 -26.12 5.98 1.20
C LEU A 324 -26.84 7.05 0.37
N ASN A 325 -27.85 6.62 -0.40
CA ASN A 325 -28.71 7.50 -1.17
C ASN A 325 -30.15 7.00 -1.09
N ALA A 326 -31.11 7.90 -0.76
CA ALA A 326 -32.48 7.50 -0.57
C ALA A 326 -33.45 8.68 -0.71
N GLY A 327 -34.68 8.39 -1.22
CA GLY A 327 -35.72 9.38 -1.38
C GLY A 327 -35.49 10.33 -2.56
N HIS A 328 -36.52 11.12 -2.89
CA HIS A 328 -36.47 12.08 -4.02
C HIS A 328 -37.28 13.36 -3.76
N ALA A 329 -38.19 13.34 -2.78
CA ALA A 329 -38.99 14.50 -2.42
C ALA A 329 -39.44 14.43 -0.95
N PRO A 330 -39.55 15.56 -0.23
CA PRO A 330 -39.89 15.57 1.20
C PRO A 330 -41.34 15.15 1.50
N ASN A 331 -42.22 15.19 0.49
CA ASN A 331 -43.64 14.85 0.62
C ASN A 331 -44.04 13.55 -0.08
N ALA A 332 -43.05 12.73 -0.48
CA ALA A 332 -43.26 11.44 -1.15
C ALA A 332 -42.62 10.31 -0.36
N LEU A 333 -43.31 9.15 -0.31
CA LEU A 333 -42.69 7.91 0.20
C LEU A 333 -41.56 7.48 -0.75
N PRO A 334 -40.41 7.05 -0.21
CA PRO A 334 -39.23 6.71 -1.03
C PRO A 334 -39.50 5.47 -1.88
N GLN A 335 -39.33 5.60 -3.19
CA GLN A 335 -39.49 4.49 -4.12
C GLN A 335 -38.24 3.60 -4.20
N ARG A 336 -37.09 4.14 -3.82
CA ARG A 336 -35.81 3.44 -3.80
C ARG A 336 -34.92 3.98 -2.69
N ALA A 337 -34.18 3.09 -2.06
CA ALA A 337 -33.06 3.44 -1.20
C ALA A 337 -31.89 2.48 -1.50
N ARG A 338 -30.67 3.00 -1.50
CA ARG A 338 -29.46 2.28 -1.89
C ARG A 338 -28.31 2.62 -0.95
N ALA A 339 -27.55 1.61 -0.57
CA ALA A 339 -26.29 1.79 0.15
C ALA A 339 -25.15 1.01 -0.53
N THR A 340 -23.95 1.55 -0.45
CA THR A 340 -22.72 0.89 -0.90
C THR A 340 -22.00 0.32 0.31
N VAL A 341 -21.66 -0.97 0.25
CA VAL A 341 -20.92 -1.69 1.28
C VAL A 341 -19.58 -2.14 0.70
N ASN A 342 -18.49 -1.60 1.23
CA ASN A 342 -17.13 -2.02 0.85
C ASN A 342 -16.65 -3.10 1.81
N CYS A 343 -16.25 -4.25 1.27
CA CYS A 343 -15.72 -5.37 2.02
C CYS A 343 -14.25 -5.61 1.69
N ARG A 344 -13.50 -5.95 2.72
CA ARG A 344 -12.11 -6.41 2.65
C ARG A 344 -12.07 -7.87 3.04
N ILE A 345 -11.94 -8.74 2.05
CA ILE A 345 -12.12 -10.20 2.18
C ILE A 345 -10.76 -10.86 2.39
N VAL A 346 -10.64 -11.66 3.45
CA VAL A 346 -9.41 -12.42 3.72
C VAL A 346 -9.20 -13.52 2.67
N PRO A 347 -7.95 -13.87 2.33
CA PRO A 347 -7.67 -15.04 1.51
C PRO A 347 -8.34 -16.31 2.06
N GLY A 348 -8.97 -17.08 1.17
CA GLY A 348 -9.71 -18.28 1.53
C GLY A 348 -11.23 -18.11 1.70
N MET A 349 -11.72 -16.87 1.75
CA MET A 349 -13.17 -16.57 1.70
C MET A 349 -13.53 -16.03 0.31
N SER A 350 -14.65 -16.48 -0.27
CA SER A 350 -15.09 -15.99 -1.58
C SER A 350 -16.01 -14.77 -1.47
N ALA A 351 -16.22 -14.09 -2.60
CA ALA A 351 -17.18 -12.98 -2.69
C ALA A 351 -18.62 -13.47 -2.42
N GLU A 352 -18.95 -14.65 -2.91
CA GLU A 352 -20.27 -15.28 -2.71
C GLU A 352 -20.53 -15.62 -1.26
N GLN A 353 -19.52 -16.17 -0.56
CA GLN A 353 -19.61 -16.43 0.89
C GLN A 353 -19.78 -15.13 1.69
N THR A 354 -19.10 -14.06 1.25
CA THR A 354 -19.24 -12.74 1.88
C THR A 354 -20.64 -12.18 1.64
N GLN A 355 -21.16 -12.28 0.41
CA GLN A 355 -22.54 -11.87 0.08
C GLN A 355 -23.57 -12.63 0.93
N GLN A 356 -23.44 -13.94 1.01
CA GLN A 356 -24.31 -14.78 1.86
C GLN A 356 -24.28 -14.35 3.32
N GLY A 357 -23.09 -14.03 3.86
CA GLY A 357 -22.95 -13.51 5.22
C GLY A 357 -23.67 -12.18 5.42
N ILE A 358 -23.62 -11.28 4.43
CA ILE A 358 -24.36 -10.01 4.43
C ILE A 358 -25.88 -10.28 4.39
N GLU A 359 -26.35 -11.11 3.48
CA GLU A 359 -27.76 -11.48 3.33
C GLU A 359 -28.33 -12.11 4.60
N GLN A 360 -27.58 -13.03 5.21
CA GLN A 360 -27.95 -13.68 6.47
C GLN A 360 -28.07 -12.69 7.64
N ALA A 361 -27.12 -11.74 7.73
CA ALA A 361 -27.16 -10.72 8.78
C ALA A 361 -28.33 -9.75 8.60
N ILE A 362 -28.64 -9.36 7.37
CA ILE A 362 -29.77 -8.48 7.05
C ILE A 362 -31.10 -9.17 7.31
N ALA A 363 -31.23 -10.45 7.00
CA ALA A 363 -32.42 -11.29 7.21
C ALA A 363 -33.73 -10.63 6.71
N ASN A 364 -33.66 -9.82 5.66
CA ASN A 364 -34.80 -9.15 5.05
C ASN A 364 -34.79 -9.35 3.52
N PRO A 365 -35.72 -10.16 2.95
CA PRO A 365 -35.77 -10.44 1.52
C PRO A 365 -36.15 -9.21 0.65
N ALA A 366 -36.65 -8.13 1.25
CA ALA A 366 -36.90 -6.88 0.54
C ALA A 366 -35.61 -6.10 0.24
N VAL A 367 -34.49 -6.49 0.83
CA VAL A 367 -33.17 -5.90 0.58
C VAL A 367 -32.41 -6.78 -0.40
N LYS A 368 -32.22 -6.30 -1.61
CA LYS A 368 -31.40 -6.98 -2.60
C LYS A 368 -29.93 -6.66 -2.37
N VAL A 369 -29.10 -7.69 -2.21
CA VAL A 369 -27.64 -7.58 -2.15
C VAL A 369 -27.06 -7.95 -3.50
N SER A 370 -26.23 -7.09 -4.08
CA SER A 370 -25.62 -7.32 -5.39
C SER A 370 -24.14 -6.97 -5.36
N LEU A 371 -23.29 -7.84 -5.90
CA LEU A 371 -21.89 -7.58 -6.10
C LEU A 371 -21.71 -6.61 -7.28
N GLU A 372 -20.95 -5.54 -7.10
CA GLU A 372 -20.61 -4.60 -8.18
C GLU A 372 -19.54 -5.19 -9.10
N THR A 373 -19.68 -4.94 -10.40
CA THR A 373 -18.74 -5.39 -11.45
C THR A 373 -18.37 -4.21 -12.36
N PRO A 374 -17.16 -4.19 -12.95
CA PRO A 374 -16.07 -5.16 -12.79
C PRO A 374 -15.38 -5.03 -11.42
N PHE A 375 -14.62 -6.02 -11.02
CA PHE A 375 -13.83 -6.01 -9.79
C PHE A 375 -12.44 -6.62 -10.03
N ARG A 376 -11.45 -6.22 -9.21
CA ARG A 376 -10.13 -6.87 -9.19
C ARG A 376 -10.30 -8.36 -8.84
N PRO A 377 -9.47 -9.26 -9.37
CA PRO A 377 -9.47 -10.66 -8.96
C PRO A 377 -9.26 -10.84 -7.45
N MET A 378 -9.47 -12.05 -6.95
CA MET A 378 -9.11 -12.39 -5.57
C MET A 378 -7.58 -12.47 -5.46
N ALA A 379 -7.03 -11.88 -4.41
CA ALA A 379 -5.60 -11.94 -4.15
C ALA A 379 -5.15 -13.38 -3.88
N VAL A 380 -4.01 -13.75 -4.45
CA VAL A 380 -3.36 -15.04 -4.21
C VAL A 380 -2.32 -14.85 -3.11
N GLN A 381 -2.47 -15.59 -2.00
CA GLN A 381 -1.55 -15.53 -0.88
C GLN A 381 -0.18 -16.11 -1.30
N PRO A 382 0.92 -15.34 -1.28
CA PRO A 382 2.25 -15.89 -1.50
C PRO A 382 2.70 -16.74 -0.31
N PRO A 383 3.57 -17.76 -0.52
CA PRO A 383 4.10 -18.56 0.57
C PRO A 383 5.05 -17.75 1.47
N MET A 384 5.17 -18.15 2.74
CA MET A 384 6.19 -17.64 3.66
C MET A 384 7.58 -18.23 3.32
N ASP A 385 8.12 -17.92 2.12
CA ASP A 385 9.37 -18.50 1.62
C ASP A 385 10.58 -18.01 2.43
N PRO A 386 11.26 -18.88 3.18
CA PRO A 386 12.44 -18.51 3.97
C PRO A 386 13.63 -18.06 3.13
N ASN A 387 13.69 -18.49 1.84
CA ASN A 387 14.77 -18.09 0.92
C ASN A 387 14.62 -16.63 0.47
N LEU A 388 13.44 -16.04 0.61
CA LEU A 388 13.18 -14.64 0.33
C LEU A 388 13.11 -13.81 1.61
N ILE A 389 12.33 -14.27 2.59
CA ILE A 389 12.12 -13.55 3.86
C ILE A 389 13.39 -13.55 4.71
N GLY A 390 14.17 -14.64 4.69
CA GLY A 390 15.44 -14.74 5.43
C GLY A 390 16.43 -13.62 5.06
N PRO A 391 16.79 -13.46 3.78
CA PRO A 391 17.63 -12.36 3.30
C PRO A 391 17.12 -10.95 3.64
N MET A 392 15.80 -10.73 3.58
CA MET A 392 15.18 -9.46 3.98
C MET A 392 15.43 -9.19 5.47
N LYS A 393 15.18 -10.18 6.32
CA LYS A 393 15.40 -10.09 7.76
C LYS A 393 16.88 -9.87 8.11
N GLU A 394 17.78 -10.63 7.51
CA GLU A 394 19.22 -10.53 7.74
C GLU A 394 19.75 -9.13 7.37
N LEU A 395 19.37 -8.61 6.20
CA LEU A 395 19.81 -7.29 5.77
C LEU A 395 19.22 -6.18 6.64
N ALA A 396 17.93 -6.29 6.98
CA ALA A 396 17.27 -5.31 7.82
C ALA A 396 17.85 -5.29 9.25
N ALA A 397 18.15 -6.45 9.83
CA ALA A 397 18.81 -6.52 11.14
C ALA A 397 20.21 -5.86 11.15
N LYS A 398 20.90 -5.90 10.00
CA LYS A 398 22.19 -5.23 9.83
C LYS A 398 22.06 -3.71 9.69
N MET A 399 21.09 -3.24 8.91
CA MET A 399 20.94 -1.82 8.58
C MET A 399 20.08 -1.07 9.59
N PHE A 400 19.15 -1.75 10.24
CA PHE A 400 18.21 -1.23 11.24
C PHE A 400 18.24 -2.08 12.51
N PRO A 401 19.37 -2.08 13.25
CA PRO A 401 19.55 -2.97 14.40
C PRO A 401 18.46 -2.71 15.46
N GLY A 402 17.93 -3.81 16.01
CA GLY A 402 16.89 -3.77 17.04
C GLY A 402 15.47 -3.56 16.53
N VAL A 403 15.27 -3.25 15.23
CA VAL A 403 13.93 -3.09 14.65
C VAL A 403 13.35 -4.47 14.31
N PRO A 404 12.22 -4.88 14.90
CA PRO A 404 11.59 -6.15 14.59
C PRO A 404 11.02 -6.16 13.16
N ILE A 405 11.19 -7.30 12.48
CA ILE A 405 10.69 -7.50 11.12
C ILE A 405 9.53 -8.47 11.17
N VAL A 406 8.34 -7.98 10.81
CA VAL A 406 7.07 -8.65 11.01
C VAL A 406 6.41 -8.94 9.65
N PRO A 407 6.05 -10.19 9.34
CA PRO A 407 5.22 -10.47 8.18
C PRO A 407 3.81 -9.93 8.41
N THR A 408 3.25 -9.30 7.40
CA THR A 408 1.92 -8.68 7.48
C THR A 408 1.06 -9.08 6.29
N MET A 409 -0.24 -9.14 6.51
CA MET A 409 -1.25 -9.14 5.46
C MET A 409 -1.89 -7.75 5.44
N VAL A 410 -1.73 -7.03 4.35
CA VAL A 410 -2.34 -5.69 4.24
C VAL A 410 -3.84 -5.79 3.97
N THR A 411 -4.56 -4.78 4.42
CA THR A 411 -6.01 -4.69 4.21
C THR A 411 -6.39 -4.01 2.90
N GLY A 412 -5.42 -3.39 2.22
CA GLY A 412 -5.52 -2.87 0.85
C GLY A 412 -5.32 -3.96 -0.20
N ALA A 413 -5.24 -3.55 -1.45
CA ALA A 413 -4.87 -4.39 -2.59
C ALA A 413 -3.82 -3.63 -3.41
N THR A 414 -2.92 -4.35 -4.06
CA THR A 414 -1.85 -3.80 -4.89
C THR A 414 -1.82 -4.54 -6.25
N ASP A 415 -0.90 -4.18 -7.11
CA ASP A 415 -0.65 -4.91 -8.36
C ASP A 415 -0.20 -6.38 -8.14
N ALA A 416 0.12 -6.77 -6.89
CA ALA A 416 0.37 -8.17 -6.52
C ALA A 416 -0.80 -9.10 -6.86
N THR A 417 -2.03 -8.58 -6.87
CA THR A 417 -3.22 -9.32 -7.31
C THR A 417 -3.03 -9.90 -8.71
N TYR A 418 -2.54 -9.10 -9.67
CA TYR A 418 -2.43 -9.52 -11.07
C TYR A 418 -1.22 -10.43 -11.33
N THR A 419 -0.10 -10.16 -10.68
CA THR A 419 1.08 -11.04 -10.77
C THR A 419 0.82 -12.41 -10.12
N GLY A 420 0.05 -12.44 -9.04
CA GLY A 420 -0.38 -13.67 -8.37
C GLY A 420 -1.21 -14.58 -9.28
N LEU A 421 -2.09 -14.02 -10.13
CA LEU A 421 -2.91 -14.79 -11.07
C LEU A 421 -2.10 -15.57 -12.11
N ILE A 422 -0.96 -15.05 -12.50
CA ILE A 422 -0.04 -15.74 -13.44
C ILE A 422 1.07 -16.53 -12.71
N GLY A 423 0.84 -16.82 -11.41
CA GLY A 423 1.72 -17.68 -10.62
C GLY A 423 3.03 -17.05 -10.15
N ILE A 424 3.10 -15.72 -10.08
CA ILE A 424 4.25 -14.99 -9.53
C ILE A 424 3.95 -14.60 -8.09
N PRO A 425 4.52 -15.29 -7.08
CA PRO A 425 4.38 -14.88 -5.68
C PRO A 425 5.02 -13.50 -5.49
N THR A 426 4.24 -12.55 -4.97
CA THR A 426 4.64 -11.15 -4.85
C THR A 426 4.65 -10.73 -3.39
N TYR A 427 5.75 -10.08 -3.00
CA TYR A 427 6.00 -9.65 -1.62
C TYR A 427 6.18 -8.14 -1.58
N GLY A 428 5.48 -7.48 -0.65
CA GLY A 428 5.77 -6.10 -0.33
C GLY A 428 7.02 -6.01 0.55
N VAL A 429 7.99 -5.21 0.12
CA VAL A 429 9.31 -5.20 0.76
C VAL A 429 9.45 -4.07 1.78
N PRO A 430 10.20 -4.31 2.89
CA PRO A 430 10.53 -3.27 3.85
C PRO A 430 11.63 -2.35 3.29
N GLY A 431 11.89 -1.26 4.00
CA GLY A 431 13.03 -0.37 3.70
C GLY A 431 12.68 1.11 3.73
N LEU A 432 11.45 1.46 3.39
CA LEU A 432 10.93 2.81 3.54
C LEU A 432 10.16 2.94 4.86
N PHE A 433 10.48 3.95 5.65
CA PHE A 433 9.84 4.22 6.94
C PHE A 433 8.86 5.39 6.82
N GLY A 434 7.63 5.16 7.23
CA GLY A 434 6.59 6.17 7.42
C GLY A 434 6.41 6.55 8.88
N ASP A 435 5.85 7.73 9.12
CA ASP A 435 5.52 8.21 10.45
C ASP A 435 4.25 7.52 11.00
N VAL A 436 4.15 7.44 12.33
CA VAL A 436 2.98 6.86 13.02
C VAL A 436 1.68 7.60 12.73
N ASP A 437 1.74 8.90 12.42
CA ASP A 437 0.60 9.73 12.03
C ASP A 437 0.27 9.66 10.53
N GLY A 438 0.99 8.81 9.80
CA GLY A 438 0.81 8.57 8.38
C GLY A 438 1.66 9.47 7.50
N ASN A 439 1.73 9.10 6.23
CA ASN A 439 2.48 9.82 5.20
C ASN A 439 1.58 10.72 4.33
N GLY A 440 0.27 10.72 4.55
CA GLY A 440 -0.69 11.49 3.75
C GLY A 440 -0.98 10.91 2.36
N ALA A 441 -0.57 9.66 2.07
CA ALA A 441 -0.96 8.97 0.84
C ALA A 441 -2.48 9.02 0.66
N HIS A 442 -2.96 9.28 -0.57
CA HIS A 442 -4.36 9.56 -0.92
C HIS A 442 -4.98 10.79 -0.24
N GLY A 443 -4.26 11.42 0.69
CA GLY A 443 -4.70 12.61 1.43
C GLY A 443 -4.01 13.89 0.95
N LEU A 444 -4.00 14.89 1.82
CA LEU A 444 -3.38 16.20 1.57
C LEU A 444 -1.94 16.22 2.05
N ASN A 445 -1.09 16.96 1.31
CA ASN A 445 0.29 17.20 1.69
C ASN A 445 1.08 15.91 1.96
N GLU A 446 0.94 14.93 1.06
CA GLU A 446 1.67 13.67 1.10
C GLU A 446 3.17 13.92 1.26
N ARG A 447 3.82 13.12 2.11
CA ARG A 447 5.21 13.32 2.48
C ARG A 447 5.92 12.00 2.80
N ILE A 448 7.23 12.02 2.65
CA ILE A 448 8.12 10.97 3.14
C ILE A 448 9.39 11.59 3.73
N ARG A 449 9.95 10.98 4.77
CA ARG A 449 11.21 11.46 5.34
C ARG A 449 12.36 11.32 4.35
N VAL A 450 13.14 12.39 4.15
CA VAL A 450 14.33 12.39 3.29
C VAL A 450 15.29 11.26 3.67
N GLN A 451 15.57 11.12 4.96
CA GLN A 451 16.41 10.04 5.49
C GLN A 451 15.88 8.66 5.14
N SER A 452 14.56 8.45 5.28
CA SER A 452 13.92 7.17 4.96
C SER A 452 14.09 6.80 3.48
N VAL A 453 13.98 7.77 2.58
CA VAL A 453 14.16 7.53 1.14
C VAL A 453 15.60 7.09 0.85
N TYR A 454 16.61 7.75 1.40
CA TYR A 454 18.00 7.38 1.15
C TYR A 454 18.41 6.06 1.81
N GLU A 455 17.94 5.78 3.01
CA GLU A 455 18.20 4.50 3.67
C GLU A 455 17.45 3.35 2.97
N GLY A 456 16.20 3.58 2.57
CA GLY A 456 15.42 2.63 1.79
C GLY A 456 16.04 2.34 0.44
N ARG A 457 16.57 3.38 -0.24
CA ARG A 457 17.33 3.25 -1.48
C ARG A 457 18.52 2.31 -1.32
N ASP A 458 19.31 2.48 -0.28
CA ASP A 458 20.48 1.64 -0.02
C ASP A 458 20.06 0.21 0.37
N TYR A 459 19.04 0.08 1.24
CA TYR A 459 18.52 -1.23 1.65
C TYR A 459 17.95 -2.03 0.46
N LEU A 460 17.09 -1.44 -0.34
CA LEU A 460 16.43 -2.11 -1.46
C LEU A 460 17.43 -2.48 -2.56
N HIS A 461 18.41 -1.62 -2.84
CA HIS A 461 19.49 -1.94 -3.77
C HIS A 461 20.29 -3.17 -3.32
N LEU A 462 20.70 -3.21 -2.06
CA LEU A 462 21.43 -4.36 -1.49
C LEU A 462 20.57 -5.63 -1.45
N LEU A 463 19.27 -5.50 -1.19
CA LEU A 463 18.33 -6.62 -1.21
C LEU A 463 18.25 -7.24 -2.60
N VAL A 464 18.06 -6.40 -3.63
CA VAL A 464 18.03 -6.86 -5.04
C VAL A 464 19.35 -7.56 -5.41
N GLN A 465 20.50 -6.96 -5.04
CA GLN A 465 21.80 -7.57 -5.26
C GLN A 465 21.90 -8.95 -4.58
N LYS A 466 21.50 -9.05 -3.32
CA LYS A 466 21.54 -10.30 -2.55
C LYS A 466 20.65 -11.40 -3.13
N LEU A 467 19.43 -11.05 -3.59
CA LEU A 467 18.49 -12.01 -4.16
C LEU A 467 18.82 -12.39 -5.61
N SER A 468 19.46 -11.52 -6.37
CA SER A 468 19.86 -11.80 -7.75
C SER A 468 21.20 -12.53 -7.89
N SER A 469 22.00 -12.59 -6.84
CA SER A 469 23.30 -13.30 -6.81
C SER A 469 23.19 -14.79 -6.47
N ARG A 470 22.01 -15.28 -6.15
CA ARG A 470 21.77 -16.67 -5.71
C ARG A 470 21.20 -17.56 -6.80
#